data_a00b3dd2f7a0d1cb5411f4979027b4ce
#
_entry.id   a00b3dd2f7a0d1cb5411f4979027b4ce
#
_cell.length_a   1.000
_cell.length_b   1.000
_cell.length_c   1.000
_cell.angle_alpha   90.00
_cell.angle_beta   90.00
_cell.angle_gamma   90.00
#
_symmetry.space_group_name_H-M   'P 1'
#
loop_
_entity.id
_entity.type
_entity.pdbx_description
1 polymer ?
#
loop_
_entity_poly.entity_id
_entity_poly.type
_entity_poly.pdbx_seq_one_letter_code
_entity_poly.pdbx_strand_id
1 'polypeptide(L)'
;ECKMKFYPIHSVVIAMYGATIGKVGLLDIETATNQACCIIVPSKRICPKYTFYSFIIAKEELLLSSFGGGQPNISQDIIRKLKVPVPPLSEQQSIASYLDVKTEKIDKMIAKAEKKIEYLGELKQSLITRAVTRGLNPNTPLKDSGVNWIGNIPMHWDIACLRFFLRLINGRAYSQNELLPSGKYKVLRVGNFFTNDSWYYSNMELEPDKYCDKDDLLYAWSASVGPYIWNEAKTIYHYHIWKVQLATSMDKMYSYYLLRAVTNQKMSDMHGSTMMHITMGDMNKTKIPIPPLSEQQQIATYLDTKCSKIDHIIATQKKKIAYLQELKQSLITNVVTGKIKVS
;
A
#
# COMPACT_ATOMS: atom_id res chain seq x y z
N GLU A 1 28.04 -37.41 -4.55
CA GLU A 1 28.41 -35.99 -4.32
C GLU A 1 27.71 -35.10 -5.34
N CYS A 2 26.78 -34.26 -4.92
CA CYS A 2 26.11 -33.28 -5.79
C CYS A 2 27.15 -32.17 -6.08
N LYS A 3 27.79 -32.19 -7.27
CA LYS A 3 28.65 -31.08 -7.69
C LYS A 3 27.81 -29.85 -7.96
N MET A 4 27.82 -28.89 -7.05
CA MET A 4 27.25 -27.57 -7.31
C MET A 4 27.97 -26.90 -8.49
N LYS A 5 27.21 -26.48 -9.48
CA LYS A 5 27.72 -25.73 -10.65
C LYS A 5 27.70 -24.25 -10.32
N PHE A 6 28.87 -23.62 -10.28
CA PHE A 6 29.01 -22.17 -10.15
C PHE A 6 28.96 -21.51 -11.53
N TYR A 7 28.35 -20.35 -11.57
CA TYR A 7 28.19 -19.52 -12.76
C TYR A 7 28.99 -18.22 -12.59
N PRO A 8 29.73 -17.79 -13.63
CA PRO A 8 30.60 -16.63 -13.53
C PRO A 8 29.80 -15.33 -13.41
N ILE A 9 30.46 -14.28 -12.92
CA ILE A 9 29.93 -12.91 -12.94
C ILE A 9 29.45 -12.52 -14.35
N HIS A 10 28.51 -11.59 -14.42
CA HIS A 10 27.87 -11.15 -15.65
C HIS A 10 27.03 -12.20 -16.37
N SER A 11 26.79 -13.37 -15.79
CA SER A 11 25.77 -14.29 -16.30
C SER A 11 24.37 -13.65 -16.14
N VAL A 12 23.53 -13.80 -17.15
CA VAL A 12 22.12 -13.35 -17.07
C VAL A 12 21.27 -14.46 -16.47
N VAL A 13 20.49 -14.12 -15.47
CA VAL A 13 19.62 -15.05 -14.73
C VAL A 13 18.17 -14.74 -15.07
N ILE A 14 17.38 -15.76 -15.40
CA ILE A 14 15.95 -15.65 -15.70
C ILE A 14 15.20 -16.58 -14.76
N ALA A 15 14.25 -16.04 -14.01
CA ALA A 15 13.36 -16.83 -13.16
C ALA A 15 12.32 -17.56 -14.02
N MET A 16 12.27 -18.91 -13.91
CA MET A 16 11.44 -19.76 -14.76
C MET A 16 10.04 -20.02 -14.19
N TYR A 17 9.84 -19.87 -12.87
CA TYR A 17 8.54 -20.09 -12.22
C TYR A 17 8.39 -19.34 -10.90
N GLY A 18 7.20 -19.46 -10.27
CA GLY A 18 6.88 -18.80 -9.00
C GLY A 18 6.52 -17.31 -9.16
N ALA A 19 6.47 -16.59 -8.04
CA ALA A 19 6.08 -15.17 -7.99
C ALA A 19 7.00 -14.23 -8.78
N THR A 20 8.19 -14.69 -9.17
CA THR A 20 9.20 -13.91 -9.91
C THR A 20 9.36 -14.35 -11.35
N ILE A 21 8.48 -15.20 -11.87
CA ILE A 21 8.54 -15.71 -13.25
C ILE A 21 8.81 -14.60 -14.28
N GLY A 22 9.75 -14.83 -15.19
CA GLY A 22 10.16 -13.88 -16.23
C GLY A 22 10.97 -12.69 -15.72
N LYS A 23 11.30 -12.59 -14.41
CA LYS A 23 12.27 -11.60 -13.94
C LYS A 23 13.66 -11.96 -14.41
N VAL A 24 14.42 -10.92 -14.77
CA VAL A 24 15.78 -11.01 -15.29
C VAL A 24 16.74 -10.30 -14.35
N GLY A 25 17.91 -10.87 -14.14
CA GLY A 25 19.00 -10.28 -13.35
C GLY A 25 20.36 -10.52 -13.99
N LEU A 26 21.36 -9.76 -13.55
CA LEU A 26 22.78 -9.97 -13.84
C LEU A 26 23.49 -10.42 -12.56
N LEU A 27 24.38 -11.42 -12.66
CA LEU A 27 25.18 -11.84 -11.52
C LEU A 27 26.36 -10.88 -11.30
N ASP A 28 26.43 -10.31 -10.08
CA ASP A 28 27.53 -9.48 -9.64
C ASP A 28 28.64 -10.28 -8.93
N ILE A 29 28.32 -11.53 -8.55
CA ILE A 29 29.24 -12.48 -7.90
C ILE A 29 29.16 -13.84 -8.59
N GLU A 30 30.22 -14.63 -8.49
CA GLU A 30 30.18 -16.03 -8.88
C GLU A 30 29.30 -16.80 -7.87
N THR A 31 28.27 -17.49 -8.35
CA THR A 31 27.32 -18.19 -7.49
C THR A 31 26.69 -19.40 -8.18
N ALA A 32 26.09 -20.28 -7.36
CA ALA A 32 25.22 -21.36 -7.83
C ALA A 32 23.77 -20.98 -7.70
N THR A 33 22.91 -21.52 -8.56
CA THR A 33 21.46 -21.34 -8.54
C THR A 33 20.75 -22.68 -8.50
N ASN A 34 19.50 -22.67 -8.03
CA ASN A 34 18.64 -23.84 -8.11
C ASN A 34 17.97 -23.93 -9.50
N GLN A 35 17.18 -25.01 -9.69
CA GLN A 35 16.46 -25.28 -10.94
C GLN A 35 15.37 -24.25 -11.29
N ALA A 36 15.07 -23.32 -10.38
CA ALA A 36 14.09 -22.23 -10.64
C ALA A 36 14.63 -21.15 -11.59
N CYS A 37 15.93 -21.19 -11.88
CA CYS A 37 16.62 -20.20 -12.68
C CYS A 37 17.23 -20.81 -13.95
N CYS A 38 17.05 -20.15 -15.07
CA CYS A 38 17.86 -20.38 -16.28
C CYS A 38 19.01 -19.38 -16.30
N ILE A 39 20.21 -19.88 -16.57
CA ILE A 39 21.43 -19.06 -16.61
C ILE A 39 21.97 -18.99 -18.03
N ILE A 40 22.21 -17.79 -18.51
CA ILE A 40 22.88 -17.51 -19.78
C ILE A 40 24.30 -17.03 -19.43
N VAL A 41 25.26 -17.88 -19.73
CA VAL A 41 26.68 -17.59 -19.45
C VAL A 41 27.23 -16.58 -20.45
N PRO A 42 28.12 -15.66 -20.03
CA PRO A 42 28.74 -14.70 -20.94
C PRO A 42 29.46 -15.39 -22.11
N SER A 43 29.43 -14.78 -23.27
CA SER A 43 30.14 -15.24 -24.47
C SER A 43 30.89 -14.08 -25.12
N LYS A 44 31.90 -14.40 -25.96
CA LYS A 44 32.64 -13.37 -26.71
C LYS A 44 31.82 -12.69 -27.80
N ARG A 45 30.65 -13.23 -28.17
CA ARG A 45 29.80 -12.73 -29.26
C ARG A 45 28.68 -11.82 -28.83
N ILE A 46 28.31 -11.84 -27.55
CA ILE A 46 27.13 -11.14 -27.04
C ILE A 46 27.49 -10.43 -25.73
N CYS A 47 27.19 -9.12 -25.68
CA CYS A 47 27.35 -8.31 -24.49
C CYS A 47 26.35 -8.74 -23.40
N PRO A 48 26.79 -9.10 -22.17
CA PRO A 48 25.91 -9.57 -21.10
C PRO A 48 24.80 -8.57 -20.75
N LYS A 49 25.11 -7.29 -20.65
CA LYS A 49 24.12 -6.23 -20.35
C LYS A 49 23.12 -6.04 -21.49
N TYR A 50 23.55 -6.18 -22.77
CA TYR A 50 22.64 -6.20 -23.90
C TYR A 50 21.67 -7.39 -23.81
N THR A 51 22.19 -8.57 -23.48
CA THR A 51 21.36 -9.75 -23.23
C THR A 51 20.36 -9.50 -22.11
N PHE A 52 20.78 -8.93 -21.00
CA PHE A 52 19.90 -8.56 -19.90
C PHE A 52 18.72 -7.66 -20.36
N TYR A 53 19.01 -6.59 -21.12
CA TYR A 53 17.96 -5.72 -21.66
C TYR A 53 17.07 -6.41 -22.69
N SER A 54 17.63 -7.28 -23.52
CA SER A 54 16.87 -8.06 -24.49
C SER A 54 15.84 -8.99 -23.83
N PHE A 55 16.20 -9.59 -22.69
CA PHE A 55 15.28 -10.43 -21.94
C PHE A 55 14.26 -9.64 -21.14
N ILE A 56 14.54 -8.41 -20.74
CA ILE A 56 13.55 -7.51 -20.15
C ILE A 56 12.40 -7.25 -21.12
N ILE A 57 12.68 -6.97 -22.39
CA ILE A 57 11.63 -6.72 -23.40
C ILE A 57 10.89 -7.99 -23.80
N ALA A 58 11.55 -9.13 -23.77
CA ALA A 58 10.97 -10.43 -24.13
C ALA A 58 10.09 -11.04 -23.03
N LYS A 59 10.00 -10.40 -21.85
CA LYS A 59 9.27 -10.95 -20.70
C LYS A 59 7.82 -11.28 -21.01
N GLU A 60 7.10 -10.41 -21.73
CA GLU A 60 5.69 -10.65 -22.08
C GLU A 60 5.54 -11.86 -23.02
N GLU A 61 6.39 -11.98 -24.04
CA GLU A 61 6.41 -13.12 -24.94
C GLU A 61 6.71 -14.44 -24.19
N LEU A 62 7.66 -14.40 -23.26
CA LEU A 62 7.99 -15.54 -22.41
C LEU A 62 6.81 -15.95 -21.52
N LEU A 63 6.08 -14.99 -20.96
CA LEU A 63 4.90 -15.25 -20.12
C LEU A 63 3.74 -15.80 -20.95
N LEU A 64 3.49 -15.27 -22.15
CA LEU A 64 2.46 -15.78 -23.07
C LEU A 64 2.76 -17.21 -23.54
N SER A 65 4.05 -17.57 -23.64
CA SER A 65 4.49 -18.91 -24.04
C SER A 65 4.58 -19.88 -22.87
N SER A 66 4.26 -19.44 -21.63
CA SER A 66 4.33 -20.29 -20.44
C SER A 66 3.18 -21.29 -20.37
N PHE A 67 3.44 -22.46 -19.78
CA PHE A 67 2.45 -23.54 -19.60
C PHE A 67 2.05 -23.64 -18.11
N GLY A 68 0.79 -24.03 -17.85
CA GLY A 68 0.28 -24.38 -16.53
C GLY A 68 -0.80 -23.44 -16.00
N GLY A 69 -2.03 -23.94 -15.84
CA GLY A 69 -3.23 -23.17 -15.49
C GLY A 69 -3.28 -22.58 -14.08
N GLY A 70 -2.43 -23.02 -13.15
CA GLY A 70 -2.39 -22.53 -11.75
C GLY A 70 -1.02 -21.98 -11.32
N GLN A 71 0.05 -22.45 -11.97
CA GLN A 71 1.43 -21.94 -11.78
C GLN A 71 2.13 -21.91 -13.14
N PRO A 72 2.19 -20.76 -13.80
CA PRO A 72 2.86 -20.64 -15.09
C PRO A 72 4.36 -20.96 -14.94
N ASN A 73 4.90 -21.71 -15.92
CA ASN A 73 6.29 -22.14 -15.95
C ASN A 73 6.89 -21.83 -17.33
N ILE A 74 8.08 -21.24 -17.34
CA ILE A 74 8.87 -21.00 -18.54
C ILE A 74 9.96 -22.08 -18.60
N SER A 75 9.91 -22.97 -19.61
CA SER A 75 10.94 -23.97 -19.79
C SER A 75 12.22 -23.37 -20.41
N GLN A 76 13.37 -24.03 -20.23
CA GLN A 76 14.60 -23.64 -20.91
C GLN A 76 14.46 -23.68 -22.45
N ASP A 77 13.63 -24.58 -22.99
CA ASP A 77 13.40 -24.68 -24.43
C ASP A 77 12.62 -23.47 -24.98
N ILE A 78 11.69 -22.90 -24.21
CA ILE A 78 11.04 -21.63 -24.55
C ILE A 78 12.09 -20.52 -24.62
N ILE A 79 12.97 -20.44 -23.61
CA ILE A 79 14.05 -19.43 -23.57
C ILE A 79 15.02 -19.58 -24.74
N ARG A 80 15.38 -20.80 -25.12
CA ARG A 80 16.27 -21.08 -26.26
C ARG A 80 15.66 -20.72 -27.60
N LYS A 81 14.35 -20.80 -27.75
CA LYS A 81 13.62 -20.49 -29.00
C LYS A 81 13.33 -19.00 -29.17
N LEU A 82 13.55 -18.21 -28.10
CA LEU A 82 13.33 -16.77 -28.14
C LEU A 82 14.24 -16.11 -29.18
N LYS A 83 13.64 -15.29 -30.03
CA LYS A 83 14.37 -14.53 -31.05
C LYS A 83 14.58 -13.11 -30.57
N VAL A 84 15.84 -12.69 -30.50
CA VAL A 84 16.22 -11.34 -30.12
C VAL A 84 17.05 -10.70 -31.23
N PRO A 85 16.99 -9.38 -31.46
CA PRO A 85 17.92 -8.70 -32.37
C PRO A 85 19.36 -8.88 -31.85
N VAL A 86 20.31 -9.10 -32.75
CA VAL A 86 21.73 -9.24 -32.40
C VAL A 86 22.55 -8.33 -33.33
N PRO A 87 22.66 -7.03 -33.01
CA PRO A 87 23.52 -6.11 -33.78
C PRO A 87 25.01 -6.43 -33.56
N PRO A 88 25.94 -5.79 -34.26
CA PRO A 88 27.36 -5.90 -34.02
C PRO A 88 27.73 -5.66 -32.54
N LEU A 89 28.78 -6.32 -32.03
CA LEU A 89 29.15 -6.26 -30.60
C LEU A 89 29.40 -4.82 -30.10
N SER A 90 29.99 -3.97 -30.92
CA SER A 90 30.19 -2.55 -30.60
C SER A 90 28.86 -1.80 -30.38
N GLU A 91 27.85 -2.08 -31.21
CA GLU A 91 26.52 -1.50 -31.08
C GLU A 91 25.79 -2.05 -29.84
N GLN A 92 25.92 -3.34 -29.55
CA GLN A 92 25.39 -3.92 -28.31
C GLN A 92 25.96 -3.22 -27.07
N GLN A 93 27.28 -2.95 -27.07
CA GLN A 93 27.94 -2.24 -25.97
C GLN A 93 27.46 -0.80 -25.84
N SER A 94 27.29 -0.08 -26.95
CA SER A 94 26.74 1.28 -26.97
C SER A 94 25.31 1.32 -26.44
N ILE A 95 24.45 0.39 -26.90
CA ILE A 95 23.07 0.24 -26.42
C ILE A 95 23.04 -0.03 -24.91
N ALA A 96 23.83 -0.98 -24.44
CA ALA A 96 23.89 -1.34 -23.03
C ALA A 96 24.33 -0.16 -22.16
N SER A 97 25.41 0.54 -22.56
CA SER A 97 25.93 1.72 -21.84
C SER A 97 24.92 2.87 -21.82
N TYR A 98 24.26 3.13 -22.93
CA TYR A 98 23.20 4.15 -23.00
C TYR A 98 22.03 3.81 -22.08
N LEU A 99 21.54 2.56 -22.13
CA LEU A 99 20.42 2.11 -21.29
C LEU A 99 20.79 2.12 -19.81
N ASP A 100 22.01 1.71 -19.42
CA ASP A 100 22.47 1.78 -18.04
C ASP A 100 22.33 3.21 -17.48
N VAL A 101 22.87 4.20 -18.20
CA VAL A 101 22.82 5.60 -17.77
C VAL A 101 21.39 6.13 -17.70
N LYS A 102 20.54 5.78 -18.69
CA LYS A 102 19.18 6.29 -18.74
C LYS A 102 18.26 5.60 -17.73
N THR A 103 18.35 4.27 -17.59
CA THR A 103 17.53 3.52 -16.64
C THR A 103 17.92 3.86 -15.21
N GLU A 104 19.22 4.02 -14.90
CA GLU A 104 19.67 4.46 -13.59
C GLU A 104 19.09 5.83 -13.19
N LYS A 105 19.06 6.78 -14.15
CA LYS A 105 18.43 8.09 -13.90
C LYS A 105 16.94 7.94 -13.58
N ILE A 106 16.23 7.11 -14.33
CA ILE A 106 14.80 6.87 -14.10
C ILE A 106 14.60 6.19 -12.73
N ASP A 107 15.39 5.18 -12.38
CA ASP A 107 15.31 4.48 -11.10
C ASP A 107 15.57 5.43 -9.91
N LYS A 108 16.55 6.33 -10.02
CA LYS A 108 16.79 7.40 -9.03
C LYS A 108 15.58 8.34 -8.89
N MET A 109 14.88 8.64 -9.97
CA MET A 109 13.67 9.48 -9.92
C MET A 109 12.50 8.73 -9.26
N ILE A 110 12.34 7.43 -9.53
CA ILE A 110 11.34 6.57 -8.87
C ILE A 110 11.62 6.50 -7.37
N ALA A 111 12.84 6.13 -6.97
CA ALA A 111 13.23 6.05 -5.57
C ALA A 111 13.02 7.37 -4.80
N LYS A 112 13.32 8.51 -5.45
CA LYS A 112 13.05 9.84 -4.86
C LYS A 112 11.55 10.11 -4.69
N ALA A 113 10.72 9.67 -5.63
CA ALA A 113 9.27 9.83 -5.54
C ALA A 113 8.67 8.93 -4.45
N GLU A 114 9.15 7.68 -4.31
CA GLU A 114 8.76 6.75 -3.26
C GLU A 114 9.11 7.30 -1.87
N LYS A 115 10.35 7.75 -1.67
CA LYS A 115 10.77 8.39 -0.41
C LYS A 115 9.95 9.63 -0.07
N LYS A 116 9.54 10.40 -1.09
CA LYS A 116 8.65 11.55 -0.88
C LYS A 116 7.26 11.13 -0.41
N ILE A 117 6.71 10.02 -0.93
CA ILE A 117 5.43 9.48 -0.49
C ILE A 117 5.51 9.04 0.98
N GLU A 118 6.56 8.34 1.36
CA GLU A 118 6.82 7.93 2.75
C GLU A 118 6.85 9.14 3.69
N TYR A 119 7.70 10.12 3.40
CA TYR A 119 7.79 11.35 4.19
C TYR A 119 6.45 12.10 4.31
N LEU A 120 5.67 12.18 3.23
CA LEU A 120 4.35 12.82 3.25
C LEU A 120 3.36 12.03 4.10
N GLY A 121 3.46 10.70 4.15
CA GLY A 121 2.68 9.86 5.05
C GLY A 121 2.97 10.14 6.52
N GLU A 122 4.25 10.21 6.88
CA GLU A 122 4.71 10.55 8.24
C GLU A 122 4.29 11.98 8.63
N LEU A 123 4.47 12.94 7.72
CA LEU A 123 4.04 14.33 7.93
C LEU A 123 2.53 14.41 8.20
N LYS A 124 1.73 13.72 7.40
CA LYS A 124 0.26 13.67 7.59
C LYS A 124 -0.10 13.13 8.97
N GLN A 125 0.53 12.05 9.39
CA GLN A 125 0.27 11.45 10.70
C GLN A 125 0.71 12.38 11.85
N SER A 126 1.86 13.03 11.73
CA SER A 126 2.36 14.00 12.70
C SER A 126 1.43 15.22 12.82
N LEU A 127 0.95 15.75 11.69
CA LEU A 127 -0.02 16.86 11.66
C LEU A 127 -1.32 16.48 12.37
N ILE A 128 -1.86 15.28 12.11
CA ILE A 128 -3.08 14.79 12.75
C ILE A 128 -2.86 14.71 14.26
N THR A 129 -1.83 13.98 14.70
CA THR A 129 -1.55 13.79 16.13
C THR A 129 -1.37 15.13 16.85
N ARG A 130 -0.57 16.04 16.27
CA ARG A 130 -0.34 17.36 16.85
C ARG A 130 -1.63 18.17 16.96
N ALA A 131 -2.44 18.23 15.93
CA ALA A 131 -3.66 19.03 15.93
C ALA A 131 -4.69 18.50 16.93
N VAL A 132 -4.87 17.17 17.03
CA VAL A 132 -5.85 16.58 17.98
C VAL A 132 -5.36 16.59 19.42
N THR A 133 -4.05 16.73 19.70
CA THR A 133 -3.50 16.75 21.05
C THR A 133 -3.16 18.14 21.57
N ARG A 134 -2.76 19.06 20.68
CA ARG A 134 -2.25 20.41 21.06
C ARG A 134 -3.06 21.57 20.51
N GLY A 135 -4.08 21.28 19.68
CA GLY A 135 -4.83 22.31 18.99
C GLY A 135 -4.03 23.01 17.90
N LEU A 136 -4.55 24.13 17.42
CA LEU A 136 -3.98 24.89 16.29
C LEU A 136 -3.18 26.13 16.73
N ASN A 137 -3.46 26.66 17.91
CA ASN A 137 -2.78 27.87 18.41
C ASN A 137 -1.50 27.51 19.18
N PRO A 138 -0.30 27.84 18.64
CA PRO A 138 0.97 27.52 19.28
C PRO A 138 1.23 28.27 20.59
N ASN A 139 0.51 29.37 20.83
CA ASN A 139 0.69 30.22 21.99
C ASN A 139 -0.24 29.88 23.15
N THR A 140 -1.07 28.86 23.03
CA THR A 140 -1.97 28.42 24.09
C THR A 140 -1.18 27.82 25.27
N PRO A 141 -1.41 28.28 26.52
CA PRO A 141 -0.81 27.64 27.68
C PRO A 141 -1.14 26.15 27.76
N LEU A 142 -0.16 25.33 28.08
CA LEU A 142 -0.27 23.89 28.09
C LEU A 142 -0.21 23.34 29.55
N LYS A 143 -0.87 22.19 29.76
CA LYS A 143 -0.75 21.35 30.97
C LYS A 143 -0.39 19.92 30.57
N ASP A 144 0.27 19.20 31.45
CA ASP A 144 0.47 17.76 31.25
C ASP A 144 -0.87 17.01 31.29
N SER A 145 -1.12 16.18 30.33
CA SER A 145 -2.33 15.35 30.26
C SER A 145 -2.29 14.13 31.19
N GLY A 146 -1.12 13.77 31.70
CA GLY A 146 -0.87 12.51 32.42
C GLY A 146 -1.01 11.27 31.51
N VAL A 147 -0.94 11.42 30.18
CA VAL A 147 -1.08 10.34 29.19
C VAL A 147 0.07 10.42 28.18
N ASN A 148 0.95 9.41 28.18
CA ASN A 148 2.20 9.44 27.40
C ASN A 148 2.03 9.78 25.93
N TRP A 149 1.05 9.17 25.24
CA TRP A 149 0.87 9.39 23.80
C TRP A 149 0.30 10.77 23.45
N ILE A 150 -0.40 11.40 24.39
CA ILE A 150 -0.98 12.74 24.26
C ILE A 150 0.07 13.81 24.58
N GLY A 151 0.81 13.62 25.70
CA GLY A 151 1.74 14.59 26.26
C GLY A 151 1.01 15.83 26.78
N ASN A 152 1.51 17.02 26.44
CA ASN A 152 0.91 18.29 26.88
C ASN A 152 -0.26 18.69 26.00
N ILE A 153 -1.36 19.15 26.63
CA ILE A 153 -2.59 19.65 26.01
C ILE A 153 -2.85 21.11 26.39
N PRO A 154 -3.68 21.85 25.63
CA PRO A 154 -4.17 23.16 26.05
C PRO A 154 -4.78 23.12 27.46
N MET A 155 -4.47 24.13 28.29
CA MET A 155 -4.85 24.14 29.71
C MET A 155 -6.37 24.01 29.90
N HIS A 156 -7.18 24.53 28.97
CA HIS A 156 -8.65 24.50 29.02
C HIS A 156 -9.28 23.23 28.45
N TRP A 157 -8.47 22.28 27.94
CA TRP A 157 -8.98 21.00 27.46
C TRP A 157 -9.09 19.98 28.60
N ASP A 158 -10.04 19.05 28.46
CA ASP A 158 -10.20 17.92 29.37
C ASP A 158 -9.65 16.63 28.77
N ILE A 159 -9.38 15.66 29.63
CA ILE A 159 -9.03 14.28 29.30
C ILE A 159 -10.11 13.34 29.85
N ALA A 160 -10.60 12.47 29.00
CA ALA A 160 -11.60 11.47 29.41
C ALA A 160 -11.40 10.13 28.69
N CYS A 161 -12.04 9.07 29.19
CA CYS A 161 -12.08 7.80 28.47
C CYS A 161 -12.99 7.90 27.23
N LEU A 162 -12.53 7.31 26.12
CA LEU A 162 -13.23 7.30 24.83
C LEU A 162 -14.71 6.90 24.96
N ARG A 163 -15.00 5.86 25.76
CA ARG A 163 -16.36 5.32 25.94
C ARG A 163 -17.44 6.34 26.37
N PHE A 164 -17.04 7.45 26.97
CA PHE A 164 -17.99 8.48 27.42
C PHE A 164 -18.42 9.41 26.29
N PHE A 165 -17.68 9.43 25.18
CA PHE A 165 -17.90 10.34 24.06
C PHE A 165 -18.15 9.62 22.73
N LEU A 166 -17.59 8.42 22.58
CA LEU A 166 -17.72 7.59 21.38
C LEU A 166 -18.18 6.18 21.79
N ARG A 167 -19.41 5.84 21.46
CA ARG A 167 -19.96 4.50 21.68
C ARG A 167 -19.68 3.63 20.43
N LEU A 168 -18.98 2.53 20.65
CA LEU A 168 -18.66 1.56 19.61
C LEU A 168 -19.74 0.47 19.54
N ILE A 169 -20.33 0.27 18.39
CA ILE A 169 -21.43 -0.69 18.16
C ILE A 169 -20.96 -1.75 17.18
N ASN A 170 -20.92 -3.00 17.62
CA ASN A 170 -20.52 -4.12 16.77
C ASN A 170 -21.50 -4.32 15.60
N GLY A 171 -20.95 -4.64 14.44
CA GLY A 171 -21.71 -5.29 13.40
C GLY A 171 -22.12 -6.72 13.76
N ARG A 172 -22.62 -7.47 12.79
CA ARG A 172 -23.08 -8.84 12.97
C ARG A 172 -22.14 -9.84 12.30
N ALA A 173 -21.96 -11.00 12.89
CA ALA A 173 -21.35 -12.15 12.22
C ALA A 173 -22.39 -12.80 11.28
N TYR A 174 -21.95 -13.17 10.08
CA TYR A 174 -22.80 -13.84 9.08
C TYR A 174 -22.26 -15.25 8.83
N SER A 175 -23.16 -16.23 8.84
CA SER A 175 -22.86 -17.57 8.35
C SER A 175 -22.79 -17.60 6.82
N GLN A 176 -22.20 -18.64 6.27
CA GLN A 176 -22.06 -18.77 4.81
C GLN A 176 -23.42 -18.75 4.08
N ASN A 177 -24.45 -19.32 4.69
CA ASN A 177 -25.80 -19.39 4.10
C ASN A 177 -26.53 -18.03 4.11
N GLU A 178 -26.08 -17.06 4.90
CA GLU A 178 -26.65 -15.71 4.99
C GLU A 178 -25.98 -14.74 4.03
N LEU A 179 -24.85 -15.16 3.42
CA LEU A 179 -24.08 -14.38 2.45
C LEU A 179 -24.48 -14.80 1.03
N LEU A 180 -25.35 -14.02 0.42
CA LEU A 180 -25.92 -14.27 -0.90
C LEU A 180 -25.12 -13.53 -2.00
N PRO A 181 -25.14 -14.01 -3.25
CA PRO A 181 -24.55 -13.30 -4.39
C PRO A 181 -25.35 -12.05 -4.80
N SER A 182 -26.63 -11.97 -4.39
CA SER A 182 -27.50 -10.80 -4.60
C SER A 182 -28.55 -10.72 -3.49
N GLY A 183 -29.09 -9.55 -3.17
CA GLY A 183 -30.08 -9.36 -2.12
C GLY A 183 -30.39 -7.91 -1.81
N LYS A 184 -31.23 -7.68 -0.79
CA LYS A 184 -31.74 -6.37 -0.42
C LYS A 184 -30.64 -5.42 0.11
N TYR A 185 -29.73 -5.95 0.94
CA TYR A 185 -28.67 -5.18 1.57
C TYR A 185 -27.29 -5.72 1.20
N LYS A 186 -26.37 -4.83 0.86
CA LYS A 186 -24.94 -5.17 0.80
C LYS A 186 -24.46 -5.53 2.20
N VAL A 187 -23.49 -6.45 2.31
CA VAL A 187 -22.79 -6.77 3.56
C VAL A 187 -21.40 -6.12 3.49
N LEU A 188 -21.21 -5.03 4.22
CA LEU A 188 -19.94 -4.34 4.29
C LEU A 188 -18.93 -5.14 5.11
N ARG A 189 -17.82 -5.49 4.48
CA ARG A 189 -16.66 -6.15 5.11
C ARG A 189 -15.45 -5.23 5.01
N VAL A 190 -14.45 -5.43 5.87
CA VAL A 190 -13.25 -4.57 5.91
C VAL A 190 -12.58 -4.41 4.55
N GLY A 191 -12.50 -5.49 3.76
CA GLY A 191 -11.93 -5.43 2.40
C GLY A 191 -12.65 -4.48 1.45
N ASN A 192 -13.96 -4.23 1.65
CA ASN A 192 -14.74 -3.35 0.80
C ASN A 192 -14.45 -1.85 1.01
N PHE A 193 -13.72 -1.49 2.06
CA PHE A 193 -13.20 -0.12 2.21
C PHE A 193 -12.05 0.22 1.25
N PHE A 194 -11.49 -0.78 0.55
CA PHE A 194 -10.30 -0.62 -0.28
C PHE A 194 -10.54 -1.03 -1.73
N THR A 195 -10.06 -2.20 -2.09
CA THR A 195 -9.98 -2.67 -3.49
C THR A 195 -10.84 -3.89 -3.76
N ASN A 196 -11.56 -4.38 -2.74
CA ASN A 196 -12.45 -5.53 -2.93
C ASN A 196 -13.81 -5.06 -3.44
N ASP A 197 -14.01 -5.15 -4.74
CA ASP A 197 -15.29 -4.84 -5.41
C ASP A 197 -16.29 -6.01 -5.37
N SER A 198 -15.90 -7.15 -4.77
CA SER A 198 -16.77 -8.30 -4.56
C SER A 198 -17.68 -8.08 -3.36
N TRP A 199 -18.98 -8.09 -3.57
CA TRP A 199 -19.97 -7.86 -2.54
C TRP A 199 -20.77 -9.15 -2.24
N TYR A 200 -20.98 -9.37 -0.95
CA TYR A 200 -22.04 -10.24 -0.49
C TYR A 200 -23.29 -9.43 -0.16
N TYR A 201 -24.43 -10.08 -0.20
CA TYR A 201 -25.74 -9.49 0.09
C TYR A 201 -26.47 -10.31 1.13
N SER A 202 -27.50 -9.71 1.74
CA SER A 202 -28.41 -10.41 2.63
C SER A 202 -29.82 -9.82 2.54
N ASN A 203 -30.84 -10.64 2.75
CA ASN A 203 -32.24 -10.22 2.81
C ASN A 203 -32.73 -10.03 4.25
N MET A 204 -31.83 -10.15 5.22
CA MET A 204 -32.20 -10.09 6.63
C MET A 204 -32.61 -8.66 7.04
N GLU A 205 -33.71 -8.58 7.78
CA GLU A 205 -34.01 -7.38 8.56
C GLU A 205 -33.36 -7.51 9.93
N LEU A 206 -32.57 -6.51 10.28
CA LEU A 206 -31.75 -6.46 11.50
C LEU A 206 -32.20 -5.30 12.39
N GLU A 207 -31.71 -5.31 13.63
CA GLU A 207 -31.87 -4.18 14.53
C GLU A 207 -31.25 -2.89 13.92
N PRO A 208 -31.84 -1.71 14.19
CA PRO A 208 -31.42 -0.44 13.57
C PRO A 208 -29.93 -0.13 13.73
N ASP A 209 -29.31 -0.61 14.79
CA ASP A 209 -27.89 -0.40 15.09
C ASP A 209 -26.95 -1.27 14.24
N LYS A 210 -27.46 -2.22 13.46
CA LYS A 210 -26.70 -3.09 12.54
C LYS A 210 -26.63 -2.54 11.11
N TYR A 211 -27.15 -1.35 10.89
CA TYR A 211 -27.08 -0.65 9.62
C TYR A 211 -26.15 0.55 9.73
N CYS A 212 -25.41 0.81 8.66
CA CYS A 212 -24.73 2.05 8.43
C CYS A 212 -25.31 2.75 7.19
N ASP A 213 -25.39 4.06 7.26
CA ASP A 213 -25.85 4.95 6.19
C ASP A 213 -24.72 5.89 5.77
N LYS A 214 -24.92 6.58 4.66
CA LYS A 214 -24.01 7.60 4.19
C LYS A 214 -23.64 8.58 5.30
N ASP A 215 -22.36 8.90 5.37
CA ASP A 215 -21.75 9.79 6.37
C ASP A 215 -21.63 9.20 7.80
N ASP A 216 -21.97 7.94 8.02
CA ASP A 216 -21.69 7.29 9.28
C ASP A 216 -20.16 7.10 9.49
N LEU A 217 -19.72 7.37 10.71
CA LEU A 217 -18.36 7.06 11.13
C LEU A 217 -18.28 5.60 11.55
N LEU A 218 -17.43 4.85 10.85
CA LEU A 218 -17.16 3.44 11.09
C LEU A 218 -15.72 3.25 11.55
N TYR A 219 -15.44 2.13 12.22
CA TYR A 219 -14.10 1.74 12.63
C TYR A 219 -13.86 0.26 12.37
N ALA A 220 -12.90 -0.07 11.53
CA ALA A 220 -12.42 -1.44 11.36
C ALA A 220 -11.41 -1.77 12.48
N TRP A 221 -11.64 -2.86 13.23
CA TRP A 221 -10.77 -3.25 14.34
C TRP A 221 -9.84 -4.43 14.03
N SER A 222 -9.95 -4.99 12.83
CA SER A 222 -9.16 -6.13 12.35
C SER A 222 -8.73 -5.92 10.91
N ALA A 223 -7.64 -6.54 10.50
CA ALA A 223 -7.00 -6.43 9.18
C ALA A 223 -6.50 -5.02 8.90
N SER A 224 -7.28 -4.17 8.24
CA SER A 224 -6.94 -2.77 7.98
C SER A 224 -7.59 -1.89 9.04
N VAL A 225 -6.93 -1.78 10.18
CA VAL A 225 -7.45 -1.12 11.36
C VAL A 225 -7.52 0.40 11.19
N GLY A 226 -8.66 1.00 11.57
CA GLY A 226 -8.83 2.45 11.57
C GLY A 226 -10.25 2.93 11.30
N PRO A 227 -10.47 4.27 11.41
CA PRO A 227 -11.75 4.90 11.15
C PRO A 227 -11.98 5.13 9.65
N TYR A 228 -13.25 5.06 9.23
CA TYR A 228 -13.74 5.29 7.88
C TYR A 228 -15.05 6.08 7.92
N ILE A 229 -15.25 6.97 6.96
CA ILE A 229 -16.57 7.59 6.72
C ILE A 229 -17.24 6.80 5.61
N TRP A 230 -18.43 6.27 5.89
CA TRP A 230 -19.21 5.53 4.91
C TRP A 230 -19.79 6.48 3.85
N ASN A 231 -19.64 6.16 2.58
CA ASN A 231 -20.00 7.05 1.47
C ASN A 231 -21.12 6.51 0.57
N GLU A 232 -21.64 5.29 0.85
CA GLU A 232 -22.72 4.67 0.09
C GLU A 232 -24.04 4.69 0.88
N ALA A 233 -25.09 4.17 0.24
CA ALA A 233 -26.43 4.02 0.83
C ALA A 233 -26.45 3.01 1.97
N LYS A 234 -27.61 2.88 2.61
CA LYS A 234 -27.89 1.99 3.73
C LYS A 234 -27.40 0.56 3.49
N THR A 235 -26.54 0.08 4.38
CA THR A 235 -25.79 -1.16 4.25
C THR A 235 -25.71 -1.86 5.62
N ILE A 236 -25.76 -3.17 5.68
CA ILE A 236 -25.45 -3.91 6.90
C ILE A 236 -23.94 -4.17 6.98
N TYR A 237 -23.37 -4.26 8.19
CA TYR A 237 -21.93 -4.36 8.33
C TYR A 237 -21.49 -5.52 9.21
N HIS A 238 -20.33 -6.09 8.85
CA HIS A 238 -19.76 -7.28 9.49
C HIS A 238 -19.18 -6.92 10.88
N TYR A 239 -19.12 -7.92 11.79
CA TYR A 239 -18.65 -7.73 13.17
C TYR A 239 -17.24 -7.21 13.31
N HIS A 240 -16.39 -7.30 12.29
CA HIS A 240 -15.05 -6.68 12.26
C HIS A 240 -15.09 -5.15 12.11
N ILE A 241 -16.26 -4.58 12.04
CA ILE A 241 -16.49 -3.14 11.92
C ILE A 241 -17.37 -2.70 13.08
N TRP A 242 -17.00 -1.60 13.71
CA TRP A 242 -17.84 -0.88 14.66
C TRP A 242 -18.44 0.34 13.99
N LYS A 243 -19.72 0.59 14.20
CA LYS A 243 -20.32 1.90 14.00
C LYS A 243 -20.00 2.77 15.20
N VAL A 244 -19.57 3.99 14.97
CA VAL A 244 -19.18 4.94 16.02
C VAL A 244 -20.30 5.93 16.23
N GLN A 245 -21.01 5.79 17.33
CA GLN A 245 -22.03 6.75 17.74
C GLN A 245 -21.38 7.82 18.62
N LEU A 246 -21.58 9.09 18.26
CA LEU A 246 -20.97 10.23 18.91
C LEU A 246 -21.90 10.85 19.95
N ALA A 247 -21.34 11.33 21.06
CA ALA A 247 -22.02 12.24 21.96
C ALA A 247 -22.28 13.59 21.26
N THR A 248 -23.30 14.32 21.67
CA THR A 248 -23.66 15.63 21.09
C THR A 248 -22.57 16.69 21.19
N SER A 249 -21.62 16.51 22.13
CA SER A 249 -20.45 17.37 22.32
C SER A 249 -19.26 17.02 21.41
N MET A 250 -19.40 16.04 20.51
CA MET A 250 -18.34 15.60 19.62
C MET A 250 -18.63 15.90 18.17
N ASP A 251 -17.67 16.56 17.51
CA ASP A 251 -17.67 16.73 16.05
C ASP A 251 -17.26 15.43 15.35
N LYS A 252 -17.93 15.09 14.26
CA LYS A 252 -17.69 13.84 13.52
C LYS A 252 -16.31 13.79 12.88
N MET A 253 -15.88 14.84 12.22
CA MET A 253 -14.59 14.85 11.52
C MET A 253 -13.44 14.97 12.49
N TYR A 254 -13.61 15.71 13.59
CA TYR A 254 -12.64 15.69 14.70
C TYR A 254 -12.49 14.25 15.25
N SER A 255 -13.61 13.57 15.52
CA SER A 255 -13.62 12.19 16.02
C SER A 255 -12.96 11.21 15.05
N TYR A 256 -13.15 11.40 13.74
CA TYR A 256 -12.43 10.65 12.71
C TYR A 256 -10.90 10.83 12.83
N TYR A 257 -10.41 12.06 12.94
CA TYR A 257 -8.98 12.33 13.07
C TYR A 257 -8.42 11.88 14.42
N LEU A 258 -9.18 12.07 15.50
CA LEU A 258 -8.83 11.56 16.81
C LEU A 258 -8.65 10.04 16.81
N LEU A 259 -9.59 9.31 16.22
CA LEU A 259 -9.51 7.85 16.08
C LEU A 259 -8.31 7.44 15.21
N ARG A 260 -7.95 8.20 14.20
CA ARG A 260 -6.71 7.96 13.42
C ARG A 260 -5.46 8.10 14.28
N ALA A 261 -5.38 9.14 15.10
CA ALA A 261 -4.25 9.33 16.02
C ALA A 261 -4.16 8.20 17.06
N VAL A 262 -5.30 7.83 17.67
CA VAL A 262 -5.40 6.70 18.60
C VAL A 262 -4.97 5.39 17.93
N THR A 263 -5.43 5.13 16.70
CA THR A 263 -5.05 3.93 15.95
C THR A 263 -3.55 3.86 15.74
N ASN A 264 -2.96 4.97 15.25
CA ASN A 264 -1.53 5.03 15.00
C ASN A 264 -0.70 4.76 16.25
N GLN A 265 -1.10 5.31 17.41
CA GLN A 265 -0.46 5.04 18.68
C GLN A 265 -0.55 3.56 19.04
N LYS A 266 -1.75 2.97 19.00
CA LYS A 266 -1.93 1.55 19.34
C LYS A 266 -1.13 0.63 18.42
N MET A 267 -1.06 0.95 17.12
CA MET A 267 -0.28 0.19 16.16
C MET A 267 1.22 0.28 16.45
N SER A 268 1.70 1.44 16.89
CA SER A 268 3.10 1.63 17.33
C SER A 268 3.44 0.78 18.57
N ASP A 269 2.51 0.67 19.52
CA ASP A 269 2.69 -0.11 20.74
C ASP A 269 2.67 -1.63 20.49
N MET A 270 2.10 -2.07 19.37
CA MET A 270 1.94 -3.50 19.00
C MET A 270 3.08 -4.05 18.11
N HIS A 271 4.19 -3.33 17.94
CA HIS A 271 5.33 -3.77 17.15
C HIS A 271 5.86 -5.14 17.60
N GLY A 272 5.71 -6.17 16.75
CA GLY A 272 6.15 -7.55 16.99
C GLY A 272 5.02 -8.61 17.02
N SER A 273 3.75 -8.22 16.93
CA SER A 273 2.62 -9.16 16.88
C SER A 273 2.22 -9.50 15.43
N THR A 274 2.05 -10.78 15.13
CA THR A 274 1.63 -11.29 13.81
C THR A 274 0.14 -11.03 13.48
N MET A 275 -0.68 -10.68 14.47
CA MET A 275 -2.10 -10.36 14.28
C MET A 275 -2.45 -9.02 14.92
N MET A 276 -2.80 -8.04 14.11
CA MET A 276 -3.21 -6.71 14.56
C MET A 276 -4.71 -6.69 14.87
N HIS A 277 -5.05 -6.80 16.14
CA HIS A 277 -6.41 -6.64 16.64
C HIS A 277 -6.47 -5.57 17.72
N ILE A 278 -7.37 -4.61 17.57
CA ILE A 278 -7.70 -3.67 18.65
C ILE A 278 -9.00 -4.12 19.29
N THR A 279 -8.98 -4.38 20.60
CA THR A 279 -10.20 -4.81 21.28
C THR A 279 -11.07 -3.60 21.65
N MET A 280 -12.38 -3.83 21.73
CA MET A 280 -13.33 -2.79 22.18
C MET A 280 -13.02 -2.36 23.61
N GLY A 281 -12.58 -3.30 24.46
CA GLY A 281 -12.20 -3.01 25.85
C GLY A 281 -11.05 -2.01 25.93
N ASP A 282 -10.02 -2.19 25.10
CA ASP A 282 -8.86 -1.29 25.03
C ASP A 282 -9.23 0.08 24.45
N MET A 283 -10.08 0.11 23.42
CA MET A 283 -10.58 1.37 22.88
C MET A 283 -11.39 2.14 23.91
N ASN A 284 -12.32 1.49 24.59
CA ASN A 284 -13.18 2.11 25.59
C ASN A 284 -12.41 2.73 26.79
N LYS A 285 -11.27 2.15 27.16
CA LYS A 285 -10.40 2.64 28.23
C LYS A 285 -9.39 3.70 27.76
N THR A 286 -9.24 3.88 26.46
CA THR A 286 -8.28 4.84 25.89
C THR A 286 -8.66 6.25 26.33
N LYS A 287 -7.72 6.95 26.94
CA LYS A 287 -7.87 8.37 27.28
C LYS A 287 -7.66 9.22 26.03
N ILE A 288 -8.53 10.18 25.82
CA ILE A 288 -8.58 11.09 24.68
C ILE A 288 -8.73 12.54 25.13
N PRO A 289 -8.18 13.51 24.38
CA PRO A 289 -8.41 14.94 24.64
C PRO A 289 -9.80 15.38 24.15
N ILE A 290 -10.42 16.25 24.94
CA ILE A 290 -11.76 16.78 24.68
C ILE A 290 -11.69 18.30 24.59
N PRO A 291 -11.44 18.87 23.41
CA PRO A 291 -11.54 20.30 23.16
C PRO A 291 -12.99 20.77 23.20
N PRO A 292 -13.24 22.08 23.37
CA PRO A 292 -14.55 22.68 23.10
C PRO A 292 -15.01 22.37 21.65
N LEU A 293 -16.31 22.21 21.43
CA LEU A 293 -16.87 21.81 20.13
C LEU A 293 -16.44 22.74 18.98
N SER A 294 -16.35 24.05 19.23
CA SER A 294 -15.87 25.02 18.25
C SER A 294 -14.43 24.80 17.84
N GLU A 295 -13.56 24.38 18.77
CA GLU A 295 -12.16 24.05 18.44
C GLU A 295 -12.06 22.70 17.71
N GLN A 296 -12.90 21.72 18.09
CA GLN A 296 -12.99 20.46 17.34
C GLN A 296 -13.28 20.70 15.85
N GLN A 297 -14.27 21.56 15.56
CA GLN A 297 -14.64 21.93 14.19
C GLN A 297 -13.51 22.66 13.44
N GLN A 298 -12.81 23.57 14.12
CA GLN A 298 -11.64 24.25 13.54
C GLN A 298 -10.50 23.26 13.22
N ILE A 299 -10.20 22.34 14.15
CA ILE A 299 -9.20 21.29 13.96
C ILE A 299 -9.58 20.38 12.79
N ALA A 300 -10.84 19.96 12.72
CA ALA A 300 -11.37 19.14 11.63
C ALA A 300 -11.19 19.82 10.27
N THR A 301 -11.64 21.06 10.15
CA THR A 301 -11.53 21.85 8.90
C THR A 301 -10.06 22.05 8.47
N TYR A 302 -9.19 22.35 9.43
CA TYR A 302 -7.76 22.47 9.18
C TYR A 302 -7.16 21.15 8.66
N LEU A 303 -7.46 20.03 9.33
CA LEU A 303 -6.95 18.73 8.97
C LEU A 303 -7.52 18.25 7.63
N ASP A 304 -8.79 18.44 7.34
CA ASP A 304 -9.40 18.15 6.04
C ASP A 304 -8.64 18.85 4.92
N THR A 305 -8.38 20.14 5.09
CA THR A 305 -7.63 20.94 4.10
C THR A 305 -6.20 20.46 3.93
N LYS A 306 -5.47 20.22 5.03
CA LYS A 306 -4.06 19.83 4.97
C LYS A 306 -3.88 18.38 4.48
N CYS A 307 -4.67 17.45 5.00
CA CYS A 307 -4.61 16.05 4.60
C CYS A 307 -5.01 15.85 3.13
N SER A 308 -6.05 16.53 2.66
CA SER A 308 -6.45 16.49 1.24
C SER A 308 -5.34 16.98 0.31
N LYS A 309 -4.64 18.07 0.66
CA LYS A 309 -3.47 18.54 -0.11
C LYS A 309 -2.35 17.50 -0.13
N ILE A 310 -2.05 16.90 1.01
CA ILE A 310 -1.01 15.85 1.10
C ILE A 310 -1.42 14.63 0.26
N ASP A 311 -2.67 14.18 0.36
CA ASP A 311 -3.19 13.04 -0.41
C ASP A 311 -3.13 13.28 -1.92
N HIS A 312 -3.44 14.51 -2.36
CA HIS A 312 -3.30 14.91 -3.76
C HIS A 312 -1.83 14.83 -4.23
N ILE A 313 -0.88 15.30 -3.42
CA ILE A 313 0.55 15.22 -3.75
C ILE A 313 0.97 13.74 -3.81
N ILE A 314 0.57 12.90 -2.86
CA ILE A 314 0.86 11.46 -2.86
C ILE A 314 0.30 10.81 -4.14
N ALA A 315 -0.95 11.07 -4.49
CA ALA A 315 -1.56 10.56 -5.72
C ALA A 315 -0.79 10.98 -6.98
N THR A 316 -0.34 12.22 -7.03
CA THR A 316 0.49 12.75 -8.12
C THR A 316 1.84 12.04 -8.20
N GLN A 317 2.50 11.78 -7.04
CA GLN A 317 3.76 11.02 -7.03
C GLN A 317 3.55 9.56 -7.49
N LYS A 318 2.47 8.90 -7.09
CA LYS A 318 2.13 7.54 -7.55
C LYS A 318 1.93 7.49 -9.08
N LYS A 319 1.19 8.45 -9.65
CA LYS A 319 1.05 8.57 -11.11
C LYS A 319 2.40 8.80 -11.81
N LYS A 320 3.26 9.64 -11.21
CA LYS A 320 4.62 9.88 -11.74
C LYS A 320 5.46 8.59 -11.75
N ILE A 321 5.39 7.77 -10.70
CA ILE A 321 6.11 6.48 -10.62
C ILE A 321 5.62 5.56 -11.75
N ALA A 322 4.30 5.39 -11.92
CA ALA A 322 3.74 4.58 -12.98
C ALA A 322 4.21 5.05 -14.38
N TYR A 323 4.14 6.35 -14.64
CA TYR A 323 4.64 6.93 -15.90
C TYR A 323 6.13 6.66 -16.13
N LEU A 324 6.97 6.82 -15.07
CA LEU A 324 8.41 6.54 -15.18
C LEU A 324 8.71 5.07 -15.45
N GLN A 325 7.93 4.15 -14.90
CA GLN A 325 8.04 2.72 -15.16
C GLN A 325 7.69 2.38 -16.62
N GLU A 326 6.61 2.95 -17.13
CA GLU A 326 6.22 2.82 -18.54
C GLU A 326 7.28 3.43 -19.47
N LEU A 327 7.78 4.61 -19.14
CA LEU A 327 8.85 5.27 -19.91
C LEU A 327 10.11 4.42 -19.95
N LYS A 328 10.51 3.82 -18.81
CA LYS A 328 11.65 2.92 -18.72
C LYS A 328 11.47 1.72 -19.65
N GLN A 329 10.31 1.06 -19.58
CA GLN A 329 10.01 -0.09 -20.43
C GLN A 329 10.01 0.27 -21.91
N SER A 330 9.36 1.38 -22.30
CA SER A 330 9.32 1.88 -23.67
C SER A 330 10.71 2.24 -24.20
N LEU A 331 11.53 2.91 -23.38
CA LEU A 331 12.90 3.27 -23.74
C LEU A 331 13.73 2.02 -24.03
N ILE A 332 13.71 1.02 -23.13
CA ILE A 332 14.44 -0.24 -23.32
C ILE A 332 13.98 -0.90 -24.62
N THR A 333 12.69 -1.01 -24.84
CA THR A 333 12.11 -1.64 -26.03
C THR A 333 12.57 -0.93 -27.31
N ASN A 334 12.45 0.40 -27.38
CA ASN A 334 12.77 1.15 -28.58
C ASN A 334 14.26 1.16 -28.91
N VAL A 335 15.12 1.16 -27.91
CA VAL A 335 16.58 1.13 -28.09
C VAL A 335 17.06 -0.27 -28.48
N VAL A 336 16.61 -1.33 -27.79
CA VAL A 336 17.02 -2.70 -28.10
C VAL A 336 16.51 -3.16 -29.47
N THR A 337 15.32 -2.71 -29.88
CA THR A 337 14.76 -3.03 -31.22
C THR A 337 15.27 -2.12 -32.35
N GLY A 338 16.19 -1.19 -32.06
CA GLY A 338 16.79 -0.29 -33.05
C GLY A 338 15.86 0.84 -33.53
N LYS A 339 14.68 1.03 -32.94
CA LYS A 339 13.80 2.18 -33.26
C LYS A 339 14.40 3.50 -32.83
N ILE A 340 15.23 3.50 -31.79
CA ILE A 340 16.08 4.62 -31.38
C ILE A 340 17.52 4.19 -31.58
N LYS A 341 18.22 4.88 -32.47
CA LYS A 341 19.65 4.66 -32.71
C LYS A 341 20.47 5.30 -31.58
N VAL A 342 21.43 4.56 -31.08
CA VAL A 342 22.41 5.01 -30.09
C VAL A 342 23.74 5.12 -30.82
N SER A 343 24.25 6.34 -30.93
CA SER A 343 25.57 6.63 -31.50
C SER A 343 26.67 6.48 -30.46
#